data_31a38288f1813dcb0c5253be8634864a
#
_entry.id   31a38288f1813dcb0c5253be8634864a
#
_cell.length_a   1.000
_cell.length_b   1.000
_cell.length_c   1.000
_cell.angle_alpha   90.00
_cell.angle_beta   90.00
_cell.angle_gamma   90.00
#
_symmetry.space_group_name_H-M   'P 1'
#
loop_
_entity.id
_entity.type
_entity.pdbx_description
1 polymer ?
#
loop_
_entity_poly.entity_id
_entity_poly.type
_entity_poly.pdbx_seq_one_letter_code
_entity_poly.pdbx_strand_id
1 'polypeptide(L)'
;NAFWNGEIMAYGNGATGFSPLAGGLDVAAHEMTHGVIENTAGLEYQGQSGAINESLADVFGVLVDRTNWTIGESVVKKAVFPSGALRDMANPNQGGSNDPGYQPRTMNQYVNTTKDNGGVHINSGITNYAFFLFTNNANVGKDKSEKVYYRAMTTYLTRFSKFIDLRLAIIKAATDLYGANSAEVTAARTAFDQVGILETNSNPPPANPTTLPSNTGTEFLLVYGSDKKLYSSSTTATNITVKSNRAILNRPSVTDDGKFVYFVSDDRRIRAVSLVGNPDESLISDETIWSKVAISKDGRKLAALTNQSDKSIYVYSFDAKKWTKFKLYNPTYTSGVSTGDIQYADGLEWDASGEYLVFDAYNQLKTATGKSLDYWDVGFMRVWDTVQNTFADGTIQKLFNDL
;
A
#
# COMPACT_ATOMS: atom_id res chain seq x y z
N ASN A 1 3.49 28.16 15.66
CA ASN A 1 3.56 27.03 14.78
C ASN A 1 4.57 27.28 13.67
N ALA A 2 5.21 26.22 13.19
CA ALA A 2 5.83 26.15 11.87
C ALA A 2 4.99 25.20 11.02
N PHE A 3 4.98 25.37 9.71
CA PHE A 3 4.27 24.48 8.79
C PHE A 3 4.71 24.69 7.34
N TRP A 4 4.60 23.63 6.55
CA TRP A 4 4.57 23.63 5.10
C TRP A 4 3.11 23.67 4.63
N ASN A 5 2.76 24.48 3.63
CA ASN A 5 1.39 24.61 3.13
C ASN A 5 1.20 24.21 1.66
N GLY A 6 2.19 23.54 1.07
CA GLY A 6 2.21 23.20 -0.35
C GLY A 6 2.98 24.19 -1.24
N GLU A 7 3.24 25.41 -0.75
CA GLU A 7 3.93 26.47 -1.53
C GLU A 7 5.07 27.13 -0.75
N ILE A 8 4.84 27.39 0.54
CA ILE A 8 5.81 28.09 1.41
C ILE A 8 5.95 27.41 2.75
N MET A 9 7.10 27.59 3.37
CA MET A 9 7.36 27.28 4.77
C MET A 9 7.13 28.52 5.61
N ALA A 10 6.31 28.41 6.65
CA ALA A 10 6.04 29.50 7.59
C ALA A 10 6.57 29.14 8.99
N TYR A 11 7.24 30.06 9.63
CA TYR A 11 7.82 29.93 10.97
C TYR A 11 7.28 31.00 11.89
N GLY A 12 6.67 30.60 13.00
CA GLY A 12 6.19 31.53 14.00
C GLY A 12 7.34 32.17 14.80
N ASN A 13 7.11 33.45 15.22
CA ASN A 13 8.07 34.21 16.03
C ASN A 13 8.19 33.75 17.49
N GLY A 14 7.55 32.60 17.84
CA GLY A 14 7.51 32.13 19.19
C GLY A 14 6.35 32.71 20.02
N ALA A 15 6.20 32.17 21.22
CA ALA A 15 5.20 32.59 22.22
C ALA A 15 5.63 32.09 23.61
N THR A 16 4.65 31.80 24.50
CA THR A 16 4.92 31.36 25.87
C THR A 16 5.84 30.15 25.93
N GLY A 17 5.65 29.13 25.07
CA GLY A 17 6.42 27.87 25.07
C GLY A 17 7.62 27.84 24.11
N PHE A 18 7.75 28.83 23.19
CA PHE A 18 8.74 28.78 22.14
C PHE A 18 9.45 30.12 21.96
N SER A 19 10.72 30.06 21.56
CA SER A 19 11.46 31.13 20.87
C SER A 19 11.08 31.15 19.39
N PRO A 20 11.56 32.08 18.54
CA PRO A 20 11.32 32.03 17.10
C PRO A 20 11.70 30.66 16.50
N LEU A 21 10.77 30.00 15.82
CA LEU A 21 10.93 28.62 15.38
C LEU A 21 11.95 28.45 14.25
N ALA A 22 12.17 29.48 13.45
CA ALA A 22 13.25 29.52 12.46
C ALA A 22 14.68 29.47 13.07
N GLY A 23 14.80 29.56 14.39
CA GLY A 23 16.06 29.43 15.10
C GLY A 23 16.53 27.98 15.29
N GLY A 24 15.67 26.96 15.03
CA GLY A 24 16.00 25.53 15.08
C GLY A 24 16.34 24.98 13.70
N LEU A 25 17.55 24.49 13.52
CA LEU A 25 17.98 23.88 12.25
C LEU A 25 17.17 22.61 11.96
N ASP A 26 16.97 21.77 12.97
CA ASP A 26 16.15 20.57 12.97
C ASP A 26 14.67 20.88 12.66
N VAL A 27 14.11 21.95 13.24
CA VAL A 27 12.75 22.42 12.94
C VAL A 27 12.63 22.88 11.48
N ALA A 28 13.62 23.62 11.00
CA ALA A 28 13.62 24.07 9.60
C ALA A 28 13.69 22.88 8.64
N ALA A 29 14.54 21.89 8.92
CA ALA A 29 14.67 20.67 8.14
C ALA A 29 13.40 19.78 8.20
N HIS A 30 12.72 19.73 9.36
CA HIS A 30 11.43 19.04 9.53
C HIS A 30 10.38 19.60 8.56
N GLU A 31 10.18 20.92 8.53
CA GLU A 31 9.20 21.55 7.62
C GLU A 31 9.56 21.36 6.14
N MET A 32 10.85 21.45 5.80
CA MET A 32 11.30 21.17 4.43
C MET A 32 11.01 19.71 4.03
N THR A 33 11.12 18.78 4.96
CA THR A 33 10.88 17.38 4.70
C THR A 33 9.41 17.09 4.39
N HIS A 34 8.45 17.82 4.97
CA HIS A 34 7.05 17.70 4.56
C HIS A 34 6.86 18.01 3.07
N GLY A 35 7.54 19.02 2.55
CA GLY A 35 7.53 19.32 1.11
C GLY A 35 8.15 18.19 0.26
N VAL A 36 9.22 17.55 0.76
CA VAL A 36 9.82 16.38 0.08
C VAL A 36 8.85 15.20 0.10
N ILE A 37 8.20 14.92 1.23
CA ILE A 37 7.25 13.81 1.39
C ILE A 37 6.04 14.03 0.45
N GLU A 38 5.51 15.23 0.36
CA GLU A 38 4.39 15.57 -0.53
C GLU A 38 4.72 15.25 -1.99
N ASN A 39 5.96 15.54 -2.43
CA ASN A 39 6.42 15.33 -3.79
C ASN A 39 7.05 13.94 -4.04
N THR A 40 6.99 13.01 -3.07
CA THR A 40 7.53 11.65 -3.20
C THR A 40 6.50 10.61 -2.75
N ALA A 41 6.52 10.21 -1.48
CA ALA A 41 5.57 9.22 -0.92
C ALA A 41 4.13 9.73 -0.88
N GLY A 42 3.91 11.03 -0.84
CA GLY A 42 2.60 11.67 -0.79
C GLY A 42 1.75 11.21 0.41
N LEU A 43 2.37 10.89 1.55
CA LEU A 43 1.72 10.32 2.74
C LEU A 43 0.53 11.15 3.19
N GLU A 44 -0.65 10.52 3.27
CA GLU A 44 -1.86 11.16 3.77
C GLU A 44 -1.69 11.60 5.23
N TYR A 45 -2.04 12.86 5.52
CA TYR A 45 -1.84 13.45 6.85
C TYR A 45 -2.96 13.04 7.82
N GLN A 46 -3.11 11.70 8.00
CA GLN A 46 -4.14 11.10 8.86
C GLN A 46 -3.65 9.78 9.46
N GLY A 47 -3.89 9.55 10.74
CA GLY A 47 -3.62 8.30 11.45
C GLY A 47 -2.16 7.83 11.31
N GLN A 48 -1.94 6.55 10.99
CA GLN A 48 -0.59 5.99 10.87
C GLN A 48 0.21 6.59 9.70
N SER A 49 -0.44 6.88 8.58
CA SER A 49 0.22 7.51 7.43
C SER A 49 0.73 8.90 7.79
N GLY A 50 -0.10 9.71 8.45
CA GLY A 50 0.29 11.02 8.96
C GLY A 50 1.36 10.94 10.06
N ALA A 51 1.32 9.93 10.92
CA ALA A 51 2.37 9.71 11.92
C ALA A 51 3.71 9.30 11.29
N ILE A 52 3.72 8.58 10.17
CA ILE A 52 4.93 8.31 9.37
C ILE A 52 5.43 9.61 8.73
N ASN A 53 4.54 10.45 8.21
CA ASN A 53 4.88 11.75 7.65
C ASN A 53 5.63 12.61 8.69
N GLU A 54 5.07 12.75 9.89
CA GLU A 54 5.70 13.45 11.02
C GLU A 54 7.04 12.81 11.43
N SER A 55 7.08 11.48 11.50
CA SER A 55 8.31 10.76 11.86
C SER A 55 9.41 10.95 10.83
N LEU A 56 9.12 10.90 9.54
CA LEU A 56 10.11 11.16 8.49
C LEU A 56 10.61 12.60 8.53
N ALA A 57 9.73 13.56 8.83
CA ALA A 57 10.12 14.94 9.02
C ALA A 57 11.10 15.10 10.20
N ASP A 58 10.85 14.43 11.33
CA ASP A 58 11.76 14.38 12.48
C ASP A 58 13.07 13.65 12.14
N VAL A 59 13.00 12.52 11.41
CA VAL A 59 14.17 11.75 10.97
C VAL A 59 15.14 12.63 10.19
N PHE A 60 14.64 13.36 9.19
CA PHE A 60 15.51 14.22 8.41
C PHE A 60 15.88 15.51 9.17
N GLY A 61 15.07 15.96 10.14
CA GLY A 61 15.45 16.97 11.11
C GLY A 61 16.76 16.62 11.85
N VAL A 62 16.80 15.43 12.49
CA VAL A 62 18.00 14.94 13.20
C VAL A 62 19.12 14.46 12.26
N LEU A 63 18.86 14.20 11.00
CA LEU A 63 19.88 13.87 10.01
C LEU A 63 20.54 15.13 9.43
N VAL A 64 19.87 16.27 9.47
CA VAL A 64 20.42 17.58 9.12
C VAL A 64 21.16 18.19 10.33
N ASP A 65 20.50 18.28 11.50
CA ASP A 65 21.18 18.58 12.77
C ASP A 65 21.64 17.31 13.45
N ARG A 66 22.87 16.93 13.18
CA ARG A 66 23.46 15.63 13.60
C ARG A 66 23.98 15.62 15.03
N THR A 67 23.79 16.69 15.79
CA THR A 67 24.47 16.87 17.09
C THR A 67 23.85 16.02 18.20
N ASN A 68 22.56 15.71 18.09
CA ASN A 68 21.80 15.00 19.13
C ASN A 68 20.66 14.13 18.53
N TRP A 69 19.65 13.74 19.35
CA TRP A 69 18.50 12.95 18.99
C TRP A 69 17.18 13.66 19.32
N THR A 70 17.24 14.94 19.60
CA THR A 70 16.11 15.78 19.96
C THR A 70 15.64 16.64 18.79
N ILE A 71 14.41 17.09 18.83
CA ILE A 71 13.82 18.06 17.91
C ILE A 71 13.38 19.27 18.72
N GLY A 72 13.78 20.47 18.27
CA GLY A 72 13.33 21.75 18.79
C GLY A 72 13.93 22.15 20.13
N GLU A 73 15.00 21.52 20.60
CA GLU A 73 15.65 21.87 21.89
C GLU A 73 16.19 23.30 21.92
N SER A 74 16.55 23.84 20.76
CA SER A 74 17.03 25.23 20.64
C SER A 74 15.93 26.27 20.68
N VAL A 75 14.67 25.87 20.49
CA VAL A 75 13.53 26.79 20.38
C VAL A 75 12.49 26.62 21.49
N VAL A 76 12.46 25.50 22.23
CA VAL A 76 11.52 25.32 23.35
C VAL A 76 11.98 26.06 24.59
N LYS A 77 11.01 26.49 25.40
CA LYS A 77 11.27 27.06 26.73
C LYS A 77 11.03 26.02 27.82
N LYS A 78 12.04 25.78 28.65
CA LYS A 78 12.00 24.76 29.74
C LYS A 78 10.87 24.96 30.75
N ALA A 79 10.35 26.16 30.87
CA ALA A 79 9.19 26.46 31.71
C ALA A 79 7.90 25.74 31.22
N VAL A 80 7.83 25.42 29.93
CA VAL A 80 6.68 24.72 29.31
C VAL A 80 7.06 23.29 28.92
N PHE A 81 8.31 23.08 28.49
CA PHE A 81 8.88 21.77 28.14
C PHE A 81 9.99 21.41 29.13
N PRO A 82 9.67 20.84 30.30
CA PRO A 82 10.67 20.51 31.33
C PRO A 82 11.77 19.56 30.84
N SER A 83 11.46 18.66 29.92
CA SER A 83 12.41 17.77 29.23
C SER A 83 13.45 18.53 28.40
N GLY A 84 13.13 19.75 27.96
CA GLY A 84 14.07 20.62 27.23
C GLY A 84 14.06 20.42 25.70
N ALA A 85 13.16 19.62 25.18
CA ALA A 85 12.98 19.44 23.74
C ALA A 85 11.49 19.29 23.37
N LEU A 86 11.14 19.57 22.13
CA LEU A 86 9.79 19.31 21.62
C LEU A 86 9.54 17.79 21.50
N ARG A 87 10.51 17.04 20.99
CA ARG A 87 10.49 15.57 20.89
C ARG A 87 11.90 15.03 21.14
N ASP A 88 12.00 13.78 21.62
CA ASP A 88 13.25 13.05 21.79
C ASP A 88 13.13 11.66 21.15
N MET A 89 13.84 11.44 20.06
CA MET A 89 13.78 10.18 19.32
C MET A 89 14.43 9.02 20.08
N ALA A 90 15.38 9.28 20.97
CA ALA A 90 16.03 8.29 21.83
C ALA A 90 15.17 7.93 23.03
N ASN A 91 14.33 8.86 23.48
CA ASN A 91 13.42 8.68 24.61
C ASN A 91 12.07 9.39 24.38
N PRO A 92 11.18 8.87 23.51
CA PRO A 92 9.89 9.51 23.24
C PRO A 92 9.02 9.72 24.49
N ASN A 93 9.19 8.89 25.54
CA ASN A 93 8.53 9.06 26.83
C ASN A 93 9.16 10.17 27.72
N GLN A 94 9.94 11.08 27.14
CA GLN A 94 10.61 12.16 27.88
C GLN A 94 9.66 12.92 28.83
N GLY A 95 10.14 13.32 29.98
CA GLY A 95 9.39 14.12 30.94
C GLY A 95 8.15 13.47 31.55
N GLY A 96 7.78 12.26 31.08
CA GLY A 96 6.56 11.56 31.48
C GLY A 96 5.30 12.15 30.81
N SER A 97 4.14 11.56 31.09
CA SER A 97 2.86 11.87 30.42
C SER A 97 2.34 13.29 30.57
N ASN A 98 2.92 14.08 31.48
CA ASN A 98 2.56 15.48 31.70
C ASN A 98 3.46 16.48 30.93
N ASP A 99 4.54 15.99 30.31
CA ASP A 99 5.38 16.83 29.45
C ASP A 99 4.72 16.97 28.08
N PRO A 100 4.60 18.21 27.53
CA PRO A 100 4.03 18.40 26.19
C PRO A 100 4.79 17.69 25.07
N GLY A 101 6.07 17.33 25.29
CA GLY A 101 6.89 16.58 24.37
C GLY A 101 6.79 15.05 24.52
N TYR A 102 5.93 14.56 25.42
CA TYR A 102 5.73 13.13 25.60
C TYR A 102 5.08 12.48 24.39
N GLN A 103 5.67 11.37 23.91
CA GLN A 103 5.11 10.55 22.86
C GLN A 103 5.15 9.06 23.24
N PRO A 104 4.24 8.21 22.71
CA PRO A 104 4.36 6.76 22.75
C PRO A 104 5.68 6.29 22.15
N ARG A 105 6.32 5.31 22.79
CA ARG A 105 7.60 4.73 22.35
C ARG A 105 7.44 3.40 21.61
N THR A 106 6.33 2.69 21.86
CA THR A 106 6.07 1.35 21.32
C THR A 106 4.58 1.17 21.00
N MET A 107 4.24 0.18 20.19
CA MET A 107 2.86 -0.10 19.75
C MET A 107 1.88 -0.38 20.89
N ASN A 108 2.33 -0.90 22.03
CA ASN A 108 1.46 -1.09 23.19
C ASN A 108 1.06 0.22 23.88
N GLN A 109 1.71 1.32 23.54
CA GLN A 109 1.37 2.68 23.97
C GLN A 109 0.61 3.47 22.89
N TYR A 110 0.28 2.86 21.74
CA TYR A 110 -0.40 3.53 20.64
C TYR A 110 -1.69 4.19 21.10
N VAL A 111 -1.86 5.47 20.76
CA VAL A 111 -3.02 6.27 21.14
C VAL A 111 -4.04 6.27 20.01
N ASN A 112 -5.18 5.61 20.24
CA ASN A 112 -6.31 5.67 19.31
C ASN A 112 -7.15 6.92 19.63
N THR A 113 -7.14 7.90 18.74
CA THR A 113 -7.80 9.19 18.93
C THR A 113 -8.28 9.76 17.59
N THR A 114 -9.32 10.61 17.64
CA THR A 114 -9.76 11.41 16.49
C THR A 114 -9.15 12.82 16.49
N LYS A 115 -8.50 13.22 17.59
CA LYS A 115 -7.77 14.48 17.66
C LYS A 115 -6.45 14.39 16.90
N ASP A 116 -5.87 15.54 16.56
CA ASP A 116 -4.56 15.63 15.92
C ASP A 116 -4.49 14.74 14.65
N ASN A 117 -5.50 14.81 13.80
CA ASN A 117 -5.64 13.98 12.58
C ASN A 117 -5.43 12.50 12.85
N GLY A 118 -5.98 11.95 13.95
CA GLY A 118 -5.76 10.56 14.35
C GLY A 118 -4.46 10.35 15.12
N GLY A 119 -3.92 11.39 15.75
CA GLY A 119 -2.72 11.33 16.60
C GLY A 119 -1.41 11.34 15.83
N VAL A 120 -1.31 12.12 14.75
CA VAL A 120 -0.12 12.13 13.87
C VAL A 120 1.14 12.60 14.62
N HIS A 121 1.07 13.68 15.39
CA HIS A 121 2.19 14.15 16.22
C HIS A 121 2.41 13.31 17.49
N ILE A 122 1.40 12.53 17.89
CA ILE A 122 1.48 11.67 19.07
C ILE A 122 2.18 10.35 18.72
N ASN A 123 1.63 9.61 17.76
CA ASN A 123 2.06 8.25 17.43
C ASN A 123 3.34 8.20 16.58
N SER A 124 3.80 9.33 16.02
CA SER A 124 5.11 9.43 15.35
C SER A 124 6.28 9.05 16.26
N GLY A 125 6.13 9.17 17.58
CA GLY A 125 7.14 8.75 18.55
C GLY A 125 7.53 7.27 18.44
N ILE A 126 6.59 6.41 18.04
CA ILE A 126 6.84 4.95 17.89
C ILE A 126 7.83 4.71 16.74
N THR A 127 7.63 5.34 15.60
CA THR A 127 8.50 5.21 14.44
C THR A 127 9.79 6.03 14.57
N ASN A 128 9.76 7.13 15.31
CA ASN A 128 10.96 7.87 15.71
C ASN A 128 11.89 6.99 16.55
N TYR A 129 11.34 6.25 17.50
CA TYR A 129 12.15 5.35 18.33
C TYR A 129 12.69 4.17 17.52
N ALA A 130 11.93 3.64 16.56
CA ALA A 130 12.44 2.63 15.63
C ALA A 130 13.63 3.16 14.81
N PHE A 131 13.55 4.40 14.32
CA PHE A 131 14.67 5.05 13.64
C PHE A 131 15.90 5.19 14.54
N PHE A 132 15.73 5.66 15.79
CA PHE A 132 16.82 5.75 16.75
C PHE A 132 17.51 4.40 16.97
N LEU A 133 16.73 3.33 17.23
CA LEU A 133 17.23 1.99 17.45
C LEU A 133 18.01 1.45 16.23
N PHE A 134 17.49 1.68 15.04
CA PHE A 134 18.16 1.30 13.80
C PHE A 134 19.47 2.05 13.62
N THR A 135 19.43 3.37 13.75
CA THR A 135 20.56 4.26 13.49
C THR A 135 21.65 4.13 14.53
N ASN A 136 21.29 3.89 15.80
CA ASN A 136 22.23 3.72 16.91
C ASN A 136 22.90 2.33 16.93
N ASN A 137 22.54 1.45 15.99
CA ASN A 137 23.24 0.18 15.81
C ASN A 137 24.66 0.41 15.30
N ALA A 138 25.65 -0.28 15.87
CA ALA A 138 27.08 -0.10 15.55
C ALA A 138 27.44 -0.32 14.08
N ASN A 139 26.63 -1.09 13.35
CA ASN A 139 26.85 -1.39 11.93
C ASN A 139 26.13 -0.41 10.99
N VAL A 140 25.30 0.50 11.51
CA VAL A 140 24.45 1.39 10.72
C VAL A 140 24.97 2.83 10.77
N GLY A 141 24.72 3.56 11.83
CA GLY A 141 25.07 4.97 11.96
C GLY A 141 24.20 5.91 11.10
N LYS A 142 24.36 7.23 11.29
CA LYS A 142 23.53 8.25 10.60
C LYS A 142 23.71 8.23 9.08
N ASP A 143 24.90 7.98 8.54
CA ASP A 143 25.17 8.02 7.09
C ASP A 143 24.48 6.89 6.31
N LYS A 144 24.39 5.70 6.89
CA LYS A 144 23.65 4.58 6.26
C LYS A 144 22.15 4.73 6.46
N SER A 145 21.70 5.19 7.64
CA SER A 145 20.31 5.46 7.92
C SER A 145 19.70 6.47 6.98
N GLU A 146 20.39 7.57 6.70
CA GLU A 146 19.98 8.59 5.75
C GLU A 146 19.64 7.99 4.39
N LYS A 147 20.55 7.17 3.85
CA LYS A 147 20.35 6.51 2.55
C LYS A 147 19.17 5.54 2.56
N VAL A 148 19.03 4.76 3.65
CA VAL A 148 17.94 3.77 3.78
C VAL A 148 16.60 4.48 3.89
N TYR A 149 16.48 5.49 4.77
CA TYR A 149 15.22 6.20 4.96
C TYR A 149 14.84 7.04 3.75
N TYR A 150 15.81 7.68 3.10
CA TYR A 150 15.56 8.41 1.84
C TYR A 150 15.05 7.47 0.75
N ARG A 151 15.71 6.31 0.55
CA ARG A 151 15.26 5.33 -0.43
C ARG A 151 13.89 4.75 -0.09
N ALA A 152 13.62 4.46 1.19
CA ALA A 152 12.31 3.98 1.62
C ALA A 152 11.21 4.99 1.31
N MET A 153 11.43 6.26 1.64
CA MET A 153 10.50 7.36 1.39
C MET A 153 10.23 7.57 -0.10
N THR A 154 11.28 7.58 -0.94
CA THR A 154 11.14 7.94 -2.35
C THR A 154 10.76 6.78 -3.27
N THR A 155 10.87 5.53 -2.79
CA THR A 155 10.74 4.34 -3.67
C THR A 155 9.65 3.37 -3.20
N TYR A 156 9.40 3.24 -1.90
CA TYR A 156 8.57 2.16 -1.37
C TYR A 156 7.34 2.61 -0.59
N LEU A 157 7.39 3.78 0.02
CA LEU A 157 6.22 4.32 0.71
C LEU A 157 5.22 4.90 -0.27
N THR A 158 3.95 4.76 0.07
CA THR A 158 2.80 5.27 -0.68
C THR A 158 1.90 6.08 0.23
N ARG A 159 0.92 6.77 -0.34
CA ARG A 159 0.01 7.67 0.35
C ARG A 159 -0.61 7.09 1.63
N PHE A 160 -0.96 5.81 1.62
CA PHE A 160 -1.67 5.15 2.72
C PHE A 160 -0.81 4.17 3.52
N SER A 161 0.50 4.25 3.39
CA SER A 161 1.43 3.39 4.12
C SER A 161 1.20 3.47 5.63
N LYS A 162 1.13 2.31 6.27
CA LYS A 162 0.99 2.14 7.72
C LYS A 162 2.35 1.82 8.34
N PHE A 163 2.43 1.72 9.65
CA PHE A 163 3.68 1.41 10.35
C PHE A 163 4.33 0.10 9.87
N ILE A 164 3.53 -0.91 9.54
CA ILE A 164 4.07 -2.15 8.97
C ILE A 164 4.68 -1.93 7.59
N ASP A 165 4.09 -1.07 6.77
CA ASP A 165 4.62 -0.76 5.43
C ASP A 165 5.94 0.01 5.55
N LEU A 166 6.07 0.92 6.53
CA LEU A 166 7.35 1.58 6.84
C LEU A 166 8.42 0.56 7.21
N ARG A 167 8.12 -0.42 8.09
CA ARG A 167 9.03 -1.51 8.42
C ARG A 167 9.50 -2.23 7.17
N LEU A 168 8.57 -2.66 6.32
CA LEU A 168 8.89 -3.39 5.09
C LEU A 168 9.71 -2.54 4.11
N ALA A 169 9.37 -1.25 3.97
CA ALA A 169 10.10 -0.30 3.15
C ALA A 169 11.55 -0.10 3.62
N ILE A 170 11.78 0.04 4.93
CA ILE A 170 13.11 0.17 5.52
C ILE A 170 13.94 -1.10 5.31
N ILE A 171 13.35 -2.28 5.55
CA ILE A 171 14.01 -3.57 5.32
C ILE A 171 14.36 -3.73 3.84
N LYS A 172 13.46 -3.39 2.94
CA LYS A 172 13.68 -3.47 1.50
C LYS A 172 14.75 -2.50 1.03
N ALA A 173 14.72 -1.25 1.48
CA ALA A 173 15.73 -0.25 1.18
C ALA A 173 17.12 -0.67 1.69
N ALA A 174 17.22 -1.21 2.91
CA ALA A 174 18.45 -1.76 3.44
C ALA A 174 18.95 -2.96 2.62
N THR A 175 18.04 -3.84 2.18
CA THR A 175 18.35 -4.98 1.30
C THR A 175 18.93 -4.53 -0.03
N ASP A 176 18.33 -3.53 -0.67
CA ASP A 176 18.80 -3.02 -1.96
C ASP A 176 20.18 -2.35 -1.87
N LEU A 177 20.46 -1.67 -0.76
CA LEU A 177 21.69 -0.90 -0.59
C LEU A 177 22.86 -1.75 -0.06
N TYR A 178 22.56 -2.77 0.74
CA TYR A 178 23.60 -3.51 1.50
C TYR A 178 23.48 -5.04 1.35
N GLY A 179 22.45 -5.55 0.71
CA GLY A 179 22.22 -6.99 0.50
C GLY A 179 21.33 -7.62 1.58
N ALA A 180 20.63 -8.70 1.20
CA ALA A 180 19.59 -9.33 2.02
C ALA A 180 20.07 -9.88 3.37
N ASN A 181 21.35 -10.29 3.47
CA ASN A 181 21.93 -10.86 4.68
C ASN A 181 22.83 -9.86 5.43
N SER A 182 22.69 -8.57 5.15
CA SER A 182 23.52 -7.53 5.76
C SER A 182 23.17 -7.28 7.24
N ALA A 183 24.11 -6.70 7.97
CA ALA A 183 23.89 -6.28 9.34
C ALA A 183 22.83 -5.16 9.42
N GLU A 184 22.71 -4.33 8.38
CA GLU A 184 21.73 -3.26 8.26
C GLU A 184 20.30 -3.82 8.18
N VAL A 185 20.08 -4.89 7.42
CA VAL A 185 18.78 -5.59 7.34
C VAL A 185 18.41 -6.19 8.69
N THR A 186 19.38 -6.82 9.37
CA THR A 186 19.17 -7.38 10.71
C THR A 186 18.84 -6.27 11.72
N ALA A 187 19.57 -5.16 11.69
CA ALA A 187 19.32 -4.01 12.55
C ALA A 187 17.92 -3.41 12.31
N ALA A 188 17.49 -3.29 11.05
CA ALA A 188 16.15 -2.81 10.72
C ALA A 188 15.06 -3.71 11.32
N ARG A 189 15.13 -5.03 11.11
CA ARG A 189 14.17 -5.97 11.70
C ARG A 189 14.12 -5.84 13.22
N THR A 190 15.27 -5.87 13.87
CA THR A 190 15.39 -5.77 15.32
C THR A 190 14.80 -4.46 15.87
N ALA A 191 15.06 -3.34 15.21
CA ALA A 191 14.55 -2.03 15.63
C ALA A 191 13.02 -1.97 15.60
N PHE A 192 12.40 -2.45 14.53
CA PHE A 192 10.95 -2.50 14.41
C PHE A 192 10.31 -3.55 15.34
N ASP A 193 10.97 -4.69 15.58
CA ASP A 193 10.53 -5.69 16.57
C ASP A 193 10.47 -5.09 17.98
N GLN A 194 11.48 -4.31 18.36
CA GLN A 194 11.57 -3.69 19.69
C GLN A 194 10.47 -2.67 19.96
N VAL A 195 9.98 -1.99 18.93
CA VAL A 195 8.86 -1.06 19.08
C VAL A 195 7.50 -1.73 18.91
N GLY A 196 7.48 -3.05 18.64
CA GLY A 196 6.25 -3.83 18.51
C GLY A 196 5.54 -3.67 17.16
N ILE A 197 6.21 -3.12 16.15
CA ILE A 197 5.75 -3.16 14.76
C ILE A 197 6.21 -4.49 14.19
N LEU A 198 5.43 -5.54 14.45
CA LEU A 198 5.77 -6.90 14.09
C LEU A 198 5.22 -7.24 12.71
N GLU A 199 5.97 -8.03 11.96
CA GLU A 199 5.37 -8.84 10.92
C GLU A 199 4.47 -9.84 11.69
N THR A 200 3.15 -9.61 11.73
CA THR A 200 2.23 -10.68 12.15
C THR A 200 2.56 -11.87 11.28
N ASN A 201 2.55 -13.09 11.83
CA ASN A 201 2.91 -14.35 11.15
C ASN A 201 2.13 -14.62 9.85
N SER A 202 1.95 -13.63 9.02
CA SER A 202 1.88 -13.80 7.58
C SER A 202 3.26 -14.32 7.18
N ASN A 203 3.35 -15.48 6.59
CA ASN A 203 4.55 -15.93 5.88
C ASN A 203 5.25 -14.70 5.33
N PRO A 204 6.57 -14.51 5.57
CA PRO A 204 7.29 -13.38 4.99
C PRO A 204 6.85 -13.30 3.54
N PRO A 205 6.56 -12.09 2.99
CA PRO A 205 6.31 -11.99 1.56
C PRO A 205 7.44 -12.77 0.92
N PRO A 206 7.15 -13.77 0.10
CA PRO A 206 8.14 -14.76 -0.31
C PRO A 206 9.35 -13.99 -0.75
N ALA A 207 10.50 -14.27 -0.13
CA ALA A 207 11.76 -13.55 -0.36
C ALA A 207 11.88 -13.40 -1.87
N ASN A 208 11.67 -12.18 -2.34
CA ASN A 208 11.52 -11.75 -3.72
C ASN A 208 11.74 -12.94 -4.66
N PRO A 209 10.73 -13.66 -5.15
CA PRO A 209 10.99 -14.89 -5.84
C PRO A 209 11.79 -14.52 -7.07
N THR A 210 13.09 -14.61 -6.96
CA THR A 210 14.01 -14.53 -8.11
C THR A 210 13.67 -15.62 -9.12
N THR A 211 12.81 -16.56 -8.68
CA THR A 211 12.12 -17.52 -9.53
C THR A 211 10.75 -17.81 -8.92
N LEU A 212 9.68 -17.42 -9.58
CA LEU A 212 8.38 -18.03 -9.36
C LEU A 212 8.57 -19.54 -9.47
N PRO A 213 8.00 -20.36 -8.55
CA PRO A 213 8.09 -21.81 -8.72
C PRO A 213 7.57 -22.13 -10.12
N SER A 214 8.43 -22.73 -10.94
CA SER A 214 8.03 -23.14 -12.27
C SER A 214 7.00 -24.26 -12.12
N ASN A 215 5.85 -24.12 -12.75
CA ASN A 215 4.91 -25.22 -12.85
C ASN A 215 5.58 -26.35 -13.62
N THR A 216 5.79 -27.47 -12.97
CA THR A 216 6.32 -28.68 -13.61
C THR A 216 5.17 -29.38 -14.33
N GLY A 217 5.05 -29.21 -15.62
CA GLY A 217 4.00 -29.81 -16.41
C GLY A 217 4.24 -29.61 -17.91
N THR A 218 3.40 -30.20 -18.73
CA THR A 218 3.42 -29.97 -20.17
C THR A 218 2.79 -28.63 -20.45
N GLU A 219 3.56 -27.72 -21.07
CA GLU A 219 3.05 -26.44 -21.52
C GLU A 219 2.08 -26.61 -22.69
N PHE A 220 1.03 -25.80 -22.69
CA PHE A 220 0.07 -25.74 -23.78
C PHE A 220 -0.41 -24.29 -24.02
N LEU A 221 -0.89 -24.06 -25.20
CA LEU A 221 -1.51 -22.78 -25.58
C LEU A 221 -3.02 -22.88 -25.41
N LEU A 222 -3.60 -21.86 -24.81
CA LEU A 222 -5.05 -21.67 -24.76
C LEU A 222 -5.40 -20.58 -25.78
N VAL A 223 -6.20 -20.95 -26.78
CA VAL A 223 -6.57 -20.06 -27.88
C VAL A 223 -8.07 -20.11 -28.11
N TYR A 224 -8.62 -19.10 -28.77
CA TYR A 224 -9.99 -19.18 -29.26
C TYR A 224 -10.04 -19.07 -30.79
N GLY A 225 -10.93 -19.84 -31.40
CA GLY A 225 -11.11 -19.90 -32.83
C GLY A 225 -12.00 -18.77 -33.38
N SER A 226 -12.23 -18.80 -34.67
CA SER A 226 -13.17 -17.88 -35.35
C SER A 226 -14.61 -18.02 -34.86
N ASP A 227 -14.99 -19.21 -34.35
CA ASP A 227 -16.27 -19.48 -33.69
C ASP A 227 -16.32 -18.99 -32.24
N LYS A 228 -15.25 -18.31 -31.78
CA LYS A 228 -15.07 -17.81 -30.42
C LYS A 228 -15.10 -18.88 -29.33
N LYS A 229 -14.98 -20.15 -29.66
CA LYS A 229 -14.83 -21.22 -28.68
C LYS A 229 -13.38 -21.36 -28.23
N LEU A 230 -13.22 -21.90 -27.03
CA LEU A 230 -11.93 -22.13 -26.41
C LEU A 230 -11.32 -23.44 -26.89
N TYR A 231 -10.05 -23.39 -27.24
CA TYR A 231 -9.26 -24.54 -27.67
C TYR A 231 -7.94 -24.59 -26.89
N SER A 232 -7.45 -25.79 -26.63
CA SER A 232 -6.06 -25.98 -26.22
C SER A 232 -5.25 -26.56 -27.37
N SER A 233 -3.98 -26.18 -27.45
CA SER A 233 -3.02 -26.66 -28.41
C SER A 233 -1.68 -26.91 -27.76
N SER A 234 -0.89 -27.85 -28.28
CA SER A 234 0.53 -27.93 -27.88
C SER A 234 1.26 -26.63 -28.27
N THR A 235 2.40 -26.36 -27.64
CA THR A 235 3.25 -25.21 -27.97
C THR A 235 3.77 -25.21 -29.41
N THR A 236 3.71 -26.37 -30.07
CA THR A 236 4.05 -26.54 -31.49
C THR A 236 2.83 -26.41 -32.43
N ALA A 237 1.69 -25.93 -31.94
CA ALA A 237 0.42 -25.78 -32.64
C ALA A 237 -0.14 -27.08 -33.25
N THR A 238 0.17 -28.19 -32.62
CA THR A 238 -0.39 -29.52 -32.95
C THR A 238 -1.39 -29.97 -31.86
N ASN A 239 -2.20 -30.97 -32.13
CA ASN A 239 -3.16 -31.55 -31.16
C ASN A 239 -4.16 -30.51 -30.63
N ILE A 240 -4.82 -29.79 -31.54
CA ILE A 240 -5.84 -28.80 -31.18
C ILE A 240 -7.09 -29.53 -30.71
N THR A 241 -7.53 -29.20 -29.48
CA THR A 241 -8.72 -29.79 -28.85
C THR A 241 -9.67 -28.70 -28.40
N VAL A 242 -10.97 -28.82 -28.74
CA VAL A 242 -12.00 -27.90 -28.23
C VAL A 242 -12.20 -28.11 -26.73
N LYS A 243 -12.29 -27.02 -25.98
CA LYS A 243 -12.43 -27.02 -24.52
C LYS A 243 -13.75 -26.44 -24.05
N SER A 244 -14.36 -25.48 -24.78
CA SER A 244 -15.66 -24.93 -24.38
C SER A 244 -16.78 -25.35 -25.35
N ASN A 245 -17.97 -25.55 -24.81
CA ASN A 245 -19.17 -25.81 -25.60
C ASN A 245 -19.77 -24.52 -26.20
N ARG A 246 -19.52 -23.39 -25.52
CA ARG A 246 -20.03 -22.06 -25.90
C ARG A 246 -18.91 -21.11 -26.33
N ALA A 247 -19.30 -20.10 -27.07
CA ALA A 247 -18.41 -18.98 -27.38
C ALA A 247 -18.06 -18.22 -26.10
N ILE A 248 -16.80 -17.76 -26.00
CA ILE A 248 -16.36 -16.91 -24.90
C ILE A 248 -16.50 -15.43 -25.27
N LEU A 249 -16.87 -14.62 -24.29
CA LEU A 249 -17.12 -13.19 -24.51
C LEU A 249 -15.86 -12.36 -24.48
N ASN A 250 -14.95 -12.68 -23.55
CA ASN A 250 -13.72 -11.94 -23.28
C ASN A 250 -12.57 -12.89 -22.94
N ARG A 251 -11.38 -12.34 -22.65
CA ARG A 251 -10.20 -13.10 -22.24
C ARG A 251 -10.54 -14.03 -21.07
N PRO A 252 -10.27 -15.33 -21.17
CA PRO A 252 -10.44 -16.26 -20.06
C PRO A 252 -9.32 -16.12 -19.04
N SER A 253 -9.56 -16.60 -17.82
CA SER A 253 -8.58 -16.67 -16.74
C SER A 253 -8.29 -18.13 -16.36
N VAL A 254 -7.01 -18.46 -16.20
CA VAL A 254 -6.55 -19.84 -15.95
C VAL A 254 -6.00 -19.95 -14.54
N THR A 255 -6.27 -21.06 -13.84
CA THR A 255 -5.63 -21.34 -12.55
C THR A 255 -4.11 -21.53 -12.73
N ASP A 256 -3.33 -21.20 -11.71
CA ASP A 256 -1.87 -21.26 -11.77
C ASP A 256 -1.33 -22.67 -12.06
N ASP A 257 -2.05 -23.69 -11.62
CA ASP A 257 -1.74 -25.11 -11.91
C ASP A 257 -2.17 -25.59 -13.31
N GLY A 258 -2.76 -24.70 -14.11
CA GLY A 258 -3.20 -24.98 -15.49
C GLY A 258 -4.36 -25.99 -15.61
N LYS A 259 -5.06 -26.33 -14.53
CA LYS A 259 -6.10 -27.36 -14.57
C LYS A 259 -7.48 -26.85 -14.96
N PHE A 260 -7.79 -25.59 -14.64
CA PHE A 260 -9.09 -25.01 -14.91
C PHE A 260 -8.96 -23.67 -15.61
N VAL A 261 -9.90 -23.38 -16.50
CA VAL A 261 -10.10 -22.07 -17.09
C VAL A 261 -11.50 -21.56 -16.76
N TYR A 262 -11.55 -20.31 -16.35
CA TYR A 262 -12.78 -19.57 -16.04
C TYR A 262 -13.03 -18.54 -17.13
N PHE A 263 -14.26 -18.39 -17.57
CA PHE A 263 -14.61 -17.46 -18.63
C PHE A 263 -16.07 -16.99 -18.52
N VAL A 264 -16.37 -15.89 -19.17
CA VAL A 264 -17.75 -15.44 -19.41
C VAL A 264 -18.13 -15.90 -20.80
N SER A 265 -19.21 -16.65 -20.89
CA SER A 265 -19.77 -17.12 -22.15
C SER A 265 -20.61 -16.04 -22.84
N ASP A 266 -20.96 -16.28 -24.11
CA ASP A 266 -21.77 -15.38 -24.94
C ASP A 266 -23.14 -15.03 -24.37
N ASP A 267 -23.67 -15.88 -23.49
CA ASP A 267 -24.90 -15.65 -22.70
C ASP A 267 -24.66 -14.89 -21.38
N ARG A 268 -23.44 -14.32 -21.20
CA ARG A 268 -23.04 -13.52 -20.02
C ARG A 268 -23.07 -14.27 -18.69
N ARG A 269 -22.92 -15.59 -18.73
CA ARG A 269 -22.77 -16.44 -17.53
C ARG A 269 -21.32 -16.79 -17.28
N ILE A 270 -20.97 -17.02 -16.01
CA ILE A 270 -19.63 -17.47 -15.67
C ILE A 270 -19.58 -19.00 -15.72
N ARG A 271 -18.61 -19.52 -16.44
CA ARG A 271 -18.35 -20.95 -16.60
C ARG A 271 -16.90 -21.28 -16.28
N ALA A 272 -16.70 -22.54 -15.92
CA ALA A 272 -15.36 -23.12 -15.80
C ALA A 272 -15.30 -24.39 -16.60
N VAL A 273 -14.13 -24.70 -17.15
CA VAL A 273 -13.88 -25.98 -17.82
C VAL A 273 -12.55 -26.57 -17.36
N SER A 274 -12.54 -27.89 -17.16
CA SER A 274 -11.31 -28.64 -16.92
C SER A 274 -10.45 -28.69 -18.18
N LEU A 275 -9.17 -28.33 -18.02
CA LEU A 275 -8.17 -28.44 -19.09
C LEU A 275 -7.48 -29.81 -19.09
N VAL A 276 -7.66 -30.60 -18.02
CA VAL A 276 -7.08 -31.92 -17.83
C VAL A 276 -8.16 -32.99 -18.00
N GLY A 277 -7.86 -34.06 -18.75
CA GLY A 277 -8.81 -35.11 -19.05
C GLY A 277 -9.89 -34.69 -20.05
N ASN A 278 -11.08 -35.27 -19.93
CA ASN A 278 -12.22 -34.87 -20.74
C ASN A 278 -12.71 -33.48 -20.26
N PRO A 279 -12.97 -32.53 -21.17
CA PRO A 279 -13.53 -31.24 -20.80
C PRO A 279 -14.86 -31.42 -20.09
N ASP A 280 -14.96 -30.97 -18.85
CA ASP A 280 -16.18 -30.88 -18.08
C ASP A 280 -16.49 -29.40 -17.84
N GLU A 281 -17.50 -28.87 -18.53
CA GLU A 281 -17.89 -27.46 -18.44
C GLU A 281 -18.96 -27.29 -17.37
N SER A 282 -18.62 -26.57 -16.31
CA SER A 282 -19.45 -26.29 -15.16
C SER A 282 -19.97 -24.85 -15.19
N LEU A 283 -21.20 -24.64 -14.75
CA LEU A 283 -21.79 -23.33 -14.53
C LEU A 283 -21.40 -22.84 -13.12
N ILE A 284 -20.70 -21.70 -13.06
CA ILE A 284 -20.27 -21.08 -11.80
C ILE A 284 -21.30 -20.04 -11.32
N SER A 285 -21.85 -19.26 -12.27
CA SER A 285 -22.96 -18.34 -11.99
C SER A 285 -23.94 -18.36 -13.16
N ASP A 286 -25.21 -18.47 -12.85
CA ASP A 286 -26.33 -18.48 -13.81
C ASP A 286 -26.87 -17.08 -14.11
N GLU A 287 -26.41 -16.05 -13.39
CA GLU A 287 -26.76 -14.67 -13.70
C GLU A 287 -26.18 -14.23 -15.04
N THR A 288 -26.96 -13.48 -15.80
CA THR A 288 -26.62 -13.05 -17.18
C THR A 288 -26.09 -11.61 -17.24
N ILE A 289 -25.29 -11.24 -16.25
CA ILE A 289 -24.79 -9.87 -16.07
C ILE A 289 -23.28 -9.74 -16.22
N TRP A 290 -22.57 -10.85 -16.33
CA TRP A 290 -21.11 -10.85 -16.26
C TRP A 290 -20.47 -10.38 -17.57
N SER A 291 -19.33 -9.72 -17.41
CA SER A 291 -18.50 -9.24 -18.54
C SER A 291 -17.09 -9.80 -18.52
N LYS A 292 -16.44 -9.87 -17.38
CA LYS A 292 -15.04 -10.37 -17.24
C LYS A 292 -14.87 -11.15 -15.95
N VAL A 293 -13.87 -12.02 -15.92
CA VAL A 293 -13.47 -12.80 -14.75
C VAL A 293 -11.96 -12.89 -14.63
N ALA A 294 -11.49 -13.01 -13.39
CA ALA A 294 -10.12 -13.34 -13.04
C ALA A 294 -10.12 -14.33 -11.87
N ILE A 295 -9.41 -15.46 -12.01
CA ILE A 295 -9.22 -16.44 -10.93
C ILE A 295 -7.94 -16.13 -10.17
N SER A 296 -7.98 -16.23 -8.82
CA SER A 296 -6.78 -16.08 -8.00
C SER A 296 -5.79 -17.22 -8.23
N LYS A 297 -4.51 -16.98 -7.97
CA LYS A 297 -3.43 -17.96 -8.19
C LYS A 297 -3.66 -19.25 -7.43
N ASP A 298 -4.23 -19.20 -6.24
CA ASP A 298 -4.60 -20.37 -5.44
C ASP A 298 -5.87 -21.09 -5.92
N GLY A 299 -6.56 -20.55 -6.93
CA GLY A 299 -7.82 -21.11 -7.47
C GLY A 299 -9.02 -20.99 -6.55
N ARG A 300 -8.93 -20.27 -5.42
CA ARG A 300 -9.96 -20.25 -4.36
C ARG A 300 -10.87 -19.04 -4.41
N LYS A 301 -10.54 -18.02 -5.19
CA LYS A 301 -11.31 -16.78 -5.31
C LYS A 301 -11.45 -16.37 -6.76
N LEU A 302 -12.64 -16.00 -7.16
CA LEU A 302 -12.95 -15.53 -8.51
C LEU A 302 -13.43 -14.08 -8.44
N ALA A 303 -12.72 -13.18 -9.09
CA ALA A 303 -13.18 -11.81 -9.28
C ALA A 303 -13.94 -11.68 -10.60
N ALA A 304 -14.94 -10.80 -10.63
CA ALA A 304 -15.77 -10.59 -11.80
C ALA A 304 -16.21 -9.13 -11.94
N LEU A 305 -16.35 -8.70 -13.19
CA LEU A 305 -17.01 -7.44 -13.58
C LEU A 305 -18.35 -7.74 -14.24
N THR A 306 -19.26 -6.77 -14.13
CA THR A 306 -20.58 -6.86 -14.75
C THR A 306 -20.70 -5.88 -15.91
N ASN A 307 -21.74 -6.04 -16.73
CA ASN A 307 -22.16 -5.04 -17.72
C ASN A 307 -23.15 -4.01 -17.13
N GLN A 308 -23.34 -4.04 -15.82
CA GLN A 308 -24.18 -3.11 -15.08
C GLN A 308 -23.41 -1.83 -14.76
N SER A 309 -24.11 -0.72 -14.63
CA SER A 309 -23.52 0.57 -14.25
C SER A 309 -23.42 0.75 -12.73
N ASP A 310 -23.09 -0.31 -12.00
CA ASP A 310 -23.08 -0.30 -10.54
C ASP A 310 -21.72 0.05 -9.89
N LYS A 311 -20.73 0.33 -10.73
CA LYS A 311 -19.38 0.75 -10.31
C LYS A 311 -18.78 -0.17 -9.24
N SER A 312 -18.77 -1.47 -9.50
CA SER A 312 -18.33 -2.44 -8.51
C SER A 312 -17.51 -3.59 -9.11
N ILE A 313 -16.67 -4.17 -8.28
CA ILE A 313 -16.02 -5.46 -8.53
C ILE A 313 -16.69 -6.48 -7.62
N TYR A 314 -16.97 -7.65 -8.14
CA TYR A 314 -17.52 -8.77 -7.39
C TYR A 314 -16.46 -9.83 -7.16
N VAL A 315 -16.40 -10.37 -5.95
CA VAL A 315 -15.48 -11.45 -5.60
C VAL A 315 -16.25 -12.61 -5.00
N TYR A 316 -16.09 -13.80 -5.58
CA TYR A 316 -16.60 -15.05 -5.06
C TYR A 316 -15.50 -15.82 -4.32
N SER A 317 -15.78 -16.27 -3.13
CA SER A 317 -14.95 -17.23 -2.42
C SER A 317 -15.54 -18.63 -2.57
N PHE A 318 -14.77 -19.56 -3.15
CA PHE A 318 -15.18 -20.95 -3.30
C PHE A 318 -15.31 -21.67 -1.95
N ASP A 319 -14.50 -21.28 -0.97
CA ASP A 319 -14.55 -21.85 0.39
C ASP A 319 -15.78 -21.39 1.14
N ALA A 320 -16.04 -20.08 1.14
CA ALA A 320 -17.21 -19.49 1.80
C ALA A 320 -18.49 -19.66 1.00
N LYS A 321 -18.41 -20.06 -0.27
CA LYS A 321 -19.53 -20.16 -1.23
C LYS A 321 -20.38 -18.89 -1.28
N LYS A 322 -19.71 -17.74 -1.29
CA LYS A 322 -20.35 -16.43 -1.15
C LYS A 322 -19.73 -15.40 -2.07
N TRP A 323 -20.59 -14.57 -2.69
CA TRP A 323 -20.22 -13.33 -3.38
C TRP A 323 -20.13 -12.16 -2.40
N THR A 324 -19.16 -11.28 -2.61
CA THR A 324 -19.07 -9.98 -1.96
C THR A 324 -18.85 -8.91 -3.02
N LYS A 325 -19.54 -7.79 -2.86
CA LYS A 325 -19.50 -6.66 -3.77
C LYS A 325 -18.61 -5.57 -3.19
N PHE A 326 -17.63 -5.13 -3.95
CA PHE A 326 -16.70 -4.04 -3.60
C PHE A 326 -16.96 -2.84 -4.48
N LYS A 327 -17.27 -1.70 -3.86
CA LYS A 327 -17.56 -0.46 -4.57
C LYS A 327 -16.27 0.16 -5.10
N LEU A 328 -16.28 0.56 -6.38
CA LEU A 328 -15.24 1.38 -6.97
C LEU A 328 -15.41 2.85 -6.54
N TYR A 329 -14.33 3.46 -6.11
CA TYR A 329 -14.26 4.88 -5.78
C TYR A 329 -12.86 5.42 -6.12
N ASN A 330 -12.78 6.72 -6.40
CA ASN A 330 -11.47 7.36 -6.58
C ASN A 330 -10.88 7.69 -5.20
N PRO A 331 -9.76 7.09 -4.81
CA PRO A 331 -9.13 7.34 -3.50
C PRO A 331 -8.41 8.69 -3.43
N THR A 332 -8.21 9.38 -4.54
CA THR A 332 -7.53 10.67 -4.55
C THR A 332 -8.44 11.76 -3.99
N TYR A 333 -8.00 12.38 -2.92
CA TYR A 333 -8.66 13.51 -2.29
C TYR A 333 -7.62 14.60 -2.07
N THR A 334 -7.66 15.63 -2.89
CA THR A 334 -6.81 16.82 -2.71
C THR A 334 -7.66 17.94 -2.16
N SER A 335 -7.51 18.25 -0.86
CA SER A 335 -7.98 19.49 -0.19
C SER A 335 -9.36 19.99 -0.67
N GLY A 336 -10.38 19.15 -0.66
CA GLY A 336 -11.75 19.52 -1.04
C GLY A 336 -12.05 19.47 -2.55
N VAL A 337 -11.10 19.04 -3.38
CA VAL A 337 -11.30 18.88 -4.83
C VAL A 337 -11.39 17.40 -5.17
N SER A 338 -12.51 16.96 -5.74
CA SER A 338 -12.62 15.63 -6.35
C SER A 338 -11.79 15.60 -7.62
N THR A 339 -10.86 14.63 -7.72
CA THR A 339 -10.00 14.45 -8.90
C THR A 339 -10.64 13.58 -9.97
N GLY A 340 -11.88 13.21 -9.82
CA GLY A 340 -12.66 12.44 -10.77
C GLY A 340 -13.57 11.41 -10.08
N ASP A 341 -14.46 10.80 -10.87
CA ASP A 341 -15.37 9.74 -10.43
C ASP A 341 -15.16 8.51 -11.33
N ILE A 342 -14.84 7.38 -10.72
CA ILE A 342 -14.73 6.12 -11.45
C ILE A 342 -16.08 5.75 -12.02
N GLN A 343 -16.12 5.50 -13.32
CA GLN A 343 -17.33 5.10 -14.02
C GLN A 343 -17.45 3.58 -14.10
N TYR A 344 -16.36 2.89 -14.43
CA TYR A 344 -16.26 1.43 -14.47
C TYR A 344 -14.82 0.98 -14.52
N ALA A 345 -14.58 -0.31 -14.27
CA ALA A 345 -13.33 -1.00 -14.52
C ALA A 345 -13.49 -1.90 -15.77
N ASP A 346 -12.42 -2.07 -16.54
CA ASP A 346 -12.41 -2.95 -17.71
C ASP A 346 -11.36 -4.07 -17.60
N GLY A 347 -10.16 -3.80 -17.09
CA GLY A 347 -9.15 -4.81 -16.76
C GLY A 347 -9.31 -5.33 -15.34
N LEU A 348 -8.97 -6.60 -15.10
CA LEU A 348 -9.05 -7.21 -13.79
C LEU A 348 -8.06 -8.38 -13.68
N GLU A 349 -7.16 -8.33 -12.71
CA GLU A 349 -6.22 -9.42 -12.43
C GLU A 349 -5.93 -9.50 -10.92
N TRP A 350 -5.59 -10.70 -10.45
CA TRP A 350 -5.14 -10.91 -9.08
C TRP A 350 -3.64 -10.70 -8.95
N ASP A 351 -3.22 -10.14 -7.83
CA ASP A 351 -1.82 -10.20 -7.42
C ASP A 351 -1.43 -11.64 -7.00
N ALA A 352 -0.13 -11.88 -6.85
CA ALA A 352 0.38 -13.21 -6.51
C ALA A 352 -0.06 -13.71 -5.12
N SER A 353 -0.35 -12.79 -4.18
CA SER A 353 -0.81 -13.14 -2.83
C SER A 353 -2.27 -13.58 -2.79
N GLY A 354 -3.07 -13.17 -3.78
CA GLY A 354 -4.52 -13.34 -3.78
C GLY A 354 -5.25 -12.48 -2.76
N GLU A 355 -4.62 -11.39 -2.29
CA GLU A 355 -5.23 -10.39 -1.42
C GLU A 355 -5.74 -9.18 -2.20
N TYR A 356 -5.03 -8.81 -3.29
CA TYR A 356 -5.30 -7.62 -4.05
C TYR A 356 -5.77 -7.93 -5.46
N LEU A 357 -6.66 -7.10 -5.95
CA LEU A 357 -7.02 -7.01 -7.35
C LEU A 357 -6.36 -5.79 -7.97
N VAL A 358 -5.67 -6.00 -9.09
CA VAL A 358 -5.23 -4.94 -10.00
C VAL A 358 -6.35 -4.71 -10.99
N PHE A 359 -6.73 -3.47 -11.20
CA PHE A 359 -7.79 -3.12 -12.15
C PHE A 359 -7.48 -1.79 -12.83
N ASP A 360 -7.91 -1.63 -14.07
CA ASP A 360 -7.98 -0.34 -14.69
C ASP A 360 -9.32 0.34 -14.38
N ALA A 361 -9.31 1.65 -14.29
CA ALA A 361 -10.48 2.44 -13.95
C ALA A 361 -10.66 3.58 -14.95
N TYR A 362 -11.80 3.58 -15.62
CA TYR A 362 -12.23 4.73 -16.41
C TYR A 362 -12.79 5.81 -15.49
N ASN A 363 -12.14 6.95 -15.47
CA ASN A 363 -12.50 8.09 -14.66
C ASN A 363 -13.06 9.22 -15.50
N GLN A 364 -13.96 9.99 -14.90
CA GLN A 364 -14.51 11.20 -15.50
C GLN A 364 -14.41 12.35 -14.50
N LEU A 365 -13.70 13.41 -14.90
CA LEU A 365 -13.57 14.64 -14.14
C LEU A 365 -14.36 15.75 -14.84
N LYS A 366 -15.30 16.39 -14.13
CA LYS A 366 -15.98 17.58 -14.62
C LYS A 366 -15.19 18.82 -14.25
N THR A 367 -14.71 19.54 -15.26
CA THR A 367 -14.03 20.83 -15.07
C THR A 367 -15.00 21.92 -14.61
N ALA A 368 -14.50 22.98 -14.01
CA ALA A 368 -15.30 24.14 -13.60
C ALA A 368 -16.08 24.80 -14.77
N THR A 369 -15.64 24.59 -16.02
CA THR A 369 -16.30 25.08 -17.25
C THR A 369 -17.35 24.10 -17.77
N GLY A 370 -17.62 23.00 -17.07
CA GLY A 370 -18.59 21.96 -17.46
C GLY A 370 -18.11 20.99 -18.55
N LYS A 371 -16.85 21.08 -18.99
CA LYS A 371 -16.26 20.08 -19.87
C LYS A 371 -15.91 18.82 -19.08
N SER A 372 -16.05 17.65 -19.69
CA SER A 372 -15.55 16.39 -19.14
C SER A 372 -14.13 16.16 -19.59
N LEU A 373 -13.29 15.74 -18.65
CA LEU A 373 -11.97 15.16 -18.90
C LEU A 373 -12.07 13.68 -18.53
N ASP A 374 -11.82 12.83 -19.51
CA ASP A 374 -11.91 11.38 -19.34
C ASP A 374 -10.48 10.81 -19.35
N TYR A 375 -10.18 9.93 -18.38
CA TYR A 375 -8.86 9.31 -18.29
C TYR A 375 -8.95 7.90 -17.69
N TRP A 376 -7.93 7.10 -17.97
CA TRP A 376 -7.77 5.77 -17.38
C TRP A 376 -6.72 5.83 -16.27
N ASP A 377 -6.97 5.06 -15.24
CA ASP A 377 -6.11 4.91 -14.07
C ASP A 377 -5.93 3.43 -13.75
N VAL A 378 -4.90 3.10 -13.01
CA VAL A 378 -4.65 1.73 -12.52
C VAL A 378 -4.70 1.76 -11.01
N GLY A 379 -5.57 0.93 -10.46
CA GLY A 379 -5.77 0.80 -9.03
C GLY A 379 -5.50 -0.62 -8.53
N PHE A 380 -5.23 -0.69 -7.23
CA PHE A 380 -5.17 -1.91 -6.45
C PHE A 380 -6.28 -1.86 -5.40
N MET A 381 -7.06 -2.91 -5.30
CA MET A 381 -8.10 -3.03 -4.28
C MET A 381 -7.80 -4.22 -3.38
N ARG A 382 -7.72 -3.99 -2.07
CA ARG A 382 -7.60 -5.07 -1.10
C ARG A 382 -8.97 -5.72 -0.92
N VAL A 383 -9.13 -6.97 -1.37
CA VAL A 383 -10.41 -7.70 -1.34
C VAL A 383 -10.40 -8.91 -0.42
N TRP A 384 -9.22 -9.36 -0.01
CA TRP A 384 -9.08 -10.53 0.85
C TRP A 384 -8.07 -10.28 1.97
N ASP A 385 -8.33 -10.86 3.13
CA ASP A 385 -7.40 -10.94 4.25
C ASP A 385 -6.99 -12.41 4.41
N THR A 386 -5.76 -12.74 4.02
CA THR A 386 -5.24 -14.12 4.06
C THR A 386 -5.03 -14.62 5.47
N VAL A 387 -4.77 -13.73 6.44
CA VAL A 387 -4.57 -14.07 7.85
C VAL A 387 -5.89 -14.49 8.50
N GLN A 388 -6.94 -13.71 8.27
CA GLN A 388 -8.27 -13.97 8.82
C GLN A 388 -9.10 -14.92 7.93
N ASN A 389 -8.60 -15.21 6.72
CA ASN A 389 -9.27 -15.98 5.69
C ASN A 389 -10.70 -15.49 5.40
N THR A 390 -10.84 -14.19 5.21
CA THR A 390 -12.13 -13.50 5.00
C THR A 390 -11.99 -12.35 4.01
N PHE A 391 -13.13 -11.82 3.57
CA PHE A 391 -13.15 -10.62 2.73
C PHE A 391 -12.61 -9.41 3.50
N ALA A 392 -11.77 -8.62 2.81
CA ALA A 392 -11.21 -7.37 3.31
C ALA A 392 -12.20 -6.19 3.10
N ASP A 393 -11.74 -4.99 3.41
CA ASP A 393 -12.57 -3.77 3.41
C ASP A 393 -12.75 -3.12 2.03
N GLY A 394 -12.03 -3.57 1.00
CA GLY A 394 -12.10 -3.00 -0.34
C GLY A 394 -11.35 -1.67 -0.49
N THR A 395 -10.36 -1.41 0.36
CA THR A 395 -9.51 -0.22 0.25
C THR A 395 -8.80 -0.19 -1.11
N ILE A 396 -8.93 0.94 -1.82
CA ILE A 396 -8.29 1.17 -3.13
C ILE A 396 -7.03 2.01 -2.95
N GLN A 397 -5.99 1.62 -3.67
CA GLN A 397 -4.76 2.39 -3.85
C GLN A 397 -4.51 2.58 -5.35
N LYS A 398 -4.06 3.76 -5.76
CA LYS A 398 -3.66 4.01 -7.15
C LYS A 398 -2.21 3.64 -7.37
N LEU A 399 -1.89 3.18 -8.59
CA LEU A 399 -0.51 2.88 -8.98
C LEU A 399 0.31 4.18 -9.11
N PHE A 400 -0.32 5.24 -9.60
CA PHE A 400 0.28 6.56 -9.72
C PHE A 400 -0.54 7.58 -8.95
N ASN A 401 0.12 8.51 -8.28
CA ASN A 401 -0.56 9.67 -7.73
C ASN A 401 -1.02 10.56 -8.90
N ASP A 402 -2.23 11.08 -8.81
CA ASP A 402 -2.67 12.11 -9.76
C ASP A 402 -1.74 13.32 -9.67
N LEU A 403 -1.35 13.85 -10.81
CA LEU A 403 -0.54 15.07 -10.93
C LEU A 403 -1.33 16.29 -10.45
#